data_de4db869bf4038507694617010ebade4
#
_entry.id   de4db869bf4038507694617010ebade4
#
_cell.length_a   1.000
_cell.length_b   1.000
_cell.length_c   1.000
_cell.angle_alpha   90.00
_cell.angle_beta   90.00
_cell.angle_gamma   90.00
#
_symmetry.space_group_name_H-M   'P 1'
#
loop_
_entity.id
_entity.type
_entity.pdbx_description
1 polymer ?
#
loop_
_entity_poly.entity_id
_entity_poly.type
_entity_poly.pdbx_seq_one_letter_code
_entity_poly.pdbx_strand_id
1 'polypeptide(L)'
;GLTSMGALLAFMLAAKVLNRSIDSHRLAAVGALCGIFAFTCVIFSEPLLAPNLFRIGAFLIGFGGGLFAVSTLATAMSFDSLEMNGLVIGAWGAVSASAAGLAIGLGGVIRDLVSSLAVSGALGSVLVSPGTGYSFVYHIELFLLFATLVAIGPLVMMKRSKPVPTDSLVHPKFRSYSTF
;
A
#
# COMPACT_ATOMS: atom_id res chain seq x y z
N GLY A 1 0.17 11.49 16.06
CA GLY A 1 1.47 12.07 15.88
C GLY A 1 1.99 12.08 14.43
N LEU A 2 3.27 11.72 14.24
CA LEU A 2 3.95 11.80 12.93
C LEU A 2 3.31 10.93 11.86
N THR A 3 2.86 9.73 12.20
CA THR A 3 2.16 8.81 11.29
C THR A 3 0.84 9.42 10.78
N SER A 4 0.06 10.06 11.65
CA SER A 4 -1.20 10.71 11.27
C SER A 4 -0.96 11.91 10.34
N MET A 5 0.10 12.67 10.59
CA MET A 5 0.50 13.79 9.72
C MET A 5 0.94 13.29 8.34
N GLY A 6 1.70 12.20 8.29
CA GLY A 6 2.06 11.53 7.03
C GLY A 6 0.84 11.08 6.24
N ALA A 7 -0.12 10.43 6.91
CA ALA A 7 -1.36 9.97 6.28
C ALA A 7 -2.22 11.13 5.73
N LEU A 8 -2.35 12.23 6.48
CA LEU A 8 -3.08 13.42 6.01
C LEU A 8 -2.46 14.02 4.75
N LEU A 9 -1.14 14.16 4.73
CA LEU A 9 -0.42 14.65 3.54
C LEU A 9 -0.59 13.71 2.35
N ALA A 10 -0.57 12.39 2.60
CA ALA A 10 -0.82 11.39 1.56
C ALA A 10 -2.23 11.53 0.98
N PHE A 11 -3.25 11.72 1.81
CA PHE A 11 -4.62 11.92 1.35
C PHE A 11 -4.76 13.17 0.47
N MET A 12 -4.17 14.28 0.89
CA MET A 12 -4.17 15.53 0.11
C MET A 12 -3.45 15.35 -1.24
N LEU A 13 -2.31 14.67 -1.25
CA LEU A 13 -1.55 14.40 -2.47
C LEU A 13 -2.31 13.43 -3.39
N ALA A 14 -2.84 12.34 -2.84
CA ALA A 14 -3.59 11.35 -3.59
C ALA A 14 -4.82 11.97 -4.27
N ALA A 15 -5.56 12.83 -3.59
CA ALA A 15 -6.70 13.54 -4.15
C ALA A 15 -6.31 14.40 -5.38
N LYS A 16 -5.17 15.11 -5.32
CA LYS A 16 -4.65 15.88 -6.45
C LYS A 16 -4.17 15.01 -7.61
N VAL A 17 -3.53 13.90 -7.29
CA VAL A 17 -2.90 12.99 -8.26
C VAL A 17 -3.95 12.18 -9.00
N LEU A 18 -4.95 11.65 -8.30
CA LEU A 18 -6.06 10.91 -8.93
C LEU A 18 -6.90 11.81 -9.84
N ASN A 19 -7.08 13.09 -9.48
CA ASN A 19 -7.80 14.05 -10.33
C ASN A 19 -7.06 14.35 -11.66
N ARG A 20 -5.77 13.98 -11.76
CA ARG A 20 -4.95 14.10 -12.98
C ARG A 20 -4.89 12.83 -13.84
N SER A 21 -5.84 11.90 -13.67
CA SER A 21 -5.93 10.64 -14.42
C SER A 21 -4.72 9.70 -14.23
N ILE A 22 -4.03 9.80 -13.11
CA ILE A 22 -2.96 8.85 -12.76
C ILE A 22 -3.60 7.54 -12.29
N ASP A 23 -3.04 6.43 -12.73
CA ASP A 23 -3.51 5.09 -12.43
C ASP A 23 -3.43 4.79 -10.92
N SER A 24 -4.56 4.40 -10.31
CA SER A 24 -4.62 4.05 -8.89
C SER A 24 -3.69 2.89 -8.51
N HIS A 25 -3.47 1.92 -9.40
CA HIS A 25 -2.53 0.82 -9.13
C HIS A 25 -1.07 1.30 -9.02
N ARG A 26 -0.68 2.29 -9.83
CA ARG A 26 0.65 2.89 -9.73
C ARG A 26 0.82 3.65 -8.42
N LEU A 27 -0.22 4.36 -7.99
CA LEU A 27 -0.19 5.09 -6.73
C LEU A 27 -0.12 4.13 -5.54
N ALA A 28 -0.83 2.98 -5.59
CA ALA A 28 -0.72 1.92 -4.59
C ALA A 28 0.70 1.33 -4.53
N ALA A 29 1.33 1.08 -5.68
CA ALA A 29 2.72 0.60 -5.74
C ALA A 29 3.71 1.62 -5.14
N VAL A 30 3.53 2.92 -5.40
CA VAL A 30 4.33 3.98 -4.77
C VAL A 30 4.13 3.99 -3.26
N GLY A 31 2.89 3.80 -2.78
CA GLY A 31 2.59 3.67 -1.35
C GLY A 31 3.33 2.50 -0.70
N ALA A 32 3.32 1.33 -1.35
CA ALA A 32 4.04 0.14 -0.87
C ALA A 32 5.57 0.34 -0.88
N LEU A 33 6.13 0.95 -1.93
CA LEU A 33 7.57 1.30 -1.98
C LEU A 33 7.96 2.27 -0.87
N CYS A 34 7.13 3.28 -0.63
CA CYS A 34 7.32 4.22 0.49
C CYS A 34 7.30 3.48 1.84
N GLY A 35 6.41 2.50 2.01
CA GLY A 35 6.36 1.63 3.19
C GLY A 35 7.65 0.83 3.37
N ILE A 36 8.19 0.21 2.31
CA ILE A 36 9.45 -0.53 2.36
C ILE A 36 10.58 0.38 2.87
N PHE A 37 10.70 1.56 2.29
CA PHE A 37 11.72 2.53 2.72
C PHE A 37 11.50 3.00 4.17
N ALA A 38 10.24 3.20 4.56
CA ALA A 38 9.87 3.59 5.91
C ALA A 38 10.27 2.56 6.97
N PHE A 39 9.93 1.29 6.76
CA PHE A 39 10.30 0.21 7.68
C PHE A 39 11.82 -0.02 7.71
N THR A 40 12.50 0.13 6.59
CA THR A 40 13.97 0.12 6.54
C THR A 40 14.55 1.21 7.44
N CYS A 41 14.04 2.44 7.38
CA CYS A 41 14.47 3.53 8.28
C CYS A 41 14.21 3.18 9.75
N VAL A 42 13.07 2.60 10.09
CA VAL A 42 12.74 2.21 11.47
C VAL A 42 13.67 1.11 11.96
N ILE A 43 13.92 0.07 11.17
CA ILE A 43 14.81 -1.05 11.52
C ILE A 43 16.24 -0.53 11.79
N PHE A 44 16.75 0.34 10.93
CA PHE A 44 18.10 0.88 11.09
C PHE A 44 18.22 1.98 12.16
N SER A 45 17.11 2.50 12.67
CA SER A 45 17.14 3.56 13.68
C SER A 45 17.76 3.11 15.03
N GLU A 46 17.53 1.86 15.43
CA GLU A 46 18.05 1.30 16.69
C GLU A 46 19.57 1.07 16.61
N PRO A 47 20.11 0.28 15.63
CA PRO A 47 21.55 0.02 15.56
C PRO A 47 22.38 1.27 15.29
N LEU A 48 21.82 2.28 14.62
CA LEU A 48 22.51 3.54 14.34
C LEU A 48 22.33 4.60 15.46
N LEU A 49 21.58 4.28 16.52
CA LEU A 49 21.24 5.22 17.59
C LEU A 49 20.68 6.56 17.06
N ALA A 50 19.92 6.50 16.00
CA ALA A 50 19.44 7.65 15.23
C ALA A 50 17.91 7.88 15.41
N PRO A 51 17.46 8.59 16.48
CA PRO A 51 16.04 8.81 16.73
C PRO A 51 15.34 9.61 15.62
N ASN A 52 16.07 10.40 14.86
CA ASN A 52 15.52 11.11 13.72
C ASN A 52 15.15 10.16 12.57
N LEU A 53 15.91 9.08 12.39
CA LEU A 53 15.63 8.06 11.40
C LEU A 53 14.30 7.35 11.72
N PHE A 54 14.05 7.06 13.01
CA PHE A 54 12.77 6.53 13.48
C PHE A 54 11.61 7.50 13.19
N ARG A 55 11.80 8.80 13.44
CA ARG A 55 10.78 9.83 13.18
C ARG A 55 10.43 9.92 11.69
N ILE A 56 11.44 9.88 10.82
CA ILE A 56 11.26 9.85 9.36
C ILE A 56 10.51 8.59 8.95
N GLY A 57 10.93 7.41 9.46
CA GLY A 57 10.25 6.16 9.20
C GLY A 57 8.78 6.17 9.65
N ALA A 58 8.50 6.66 10.87
CA ALA A 58 7.14 6.77 11.39
C ALA A 58 6.25 7.70 10.53
N PHE A 59 6.78 8.81 10.06
CA PHE A 59 6.08 9.70 9.12
C PHE A 59 5.79 8.99 7.79
N LEU A 60 6.78 8.31 7.22
CA LEU A 60 6.67 7.61 5.94
C LEU A 60 5.75 6.39 6.01
N ILE A 61 5.66 5.69 7.16
CA ILE A 61 4.66 4.62 7.37
C ILE A 61 3.25 5.19 7.18
N GLY A 62 2.96 6.33 7.81
CA GLY A 62 1.67 6.98 7.64
C GLY A 62 1.43 7.46 6.21
N PHE A 63 2.44 8.05 5.60
CA PHE A 63 2.36 8.55 4.23
C PHE A 63 2.15 7.43 3.20
N GLY A 64 2.96 6.38 3.25
CA GLY A 64 2.82 5.21 2.36
C GLY A 64 1.49 4.48 2.56
N GLY A 65 1.09 4.25 3.82
CA GLY A 65 -0.19 3.65 4.17
C GLY A 65 -1.39 4.48 3.69
N GLY A 66 -1.33 5.81 3.81
CA GLY A 66 -2.35 6.72 3.31
C GLY A 66 -2.49 6.68 1.79
N LEU A 67 -1.37 6.71 1.05
CA LEU A 67 -1.37 6.55 -0.41
C LEU A 67 -1.98 5.22 -0.84
N PHE A 68 -1.59 4.13 -0.18
CA PHE A 68 -2.09 2.80 -0.47
C PHE A 68 -3.59 2.68 -0.21
N ALA A 69 -4.07 3.18 0.93
CA ALA A 69 -5.48 3.15 1.31
C ALA A 69 -6.36 3.91 0.30
N VAL A 70 -5.98 5.14 -0.06
CA VAL A 70 -6.74 5.94 -1.04
C VAL A 70 -6.71 5.29 -2.42
N SER A 71 -5.59 4.73 -2.83
CA SER A 71 -5.44 4.09 -4.13
C SER A 71 -6.30 2.84 -4.27
N THR A 72 -6.34 2.00 -3.24
CA THR A 72 -7.16 0.78 -3.20
C THR A 72 -8.64 1.12 -3.12
N LEU A 73 -9.02 2.14 -2.35
CA LEU A 73 -10.39 2.66 -2.31
C LEU A 73 -10.81 3.20 -3.67
N ALA A 74 -9.98 4.02 -4.33
CA ALA A 74 -10.27 4.54 -5.66
C ALA A 74 -10.44 3.41 -6.70
N THR A 75 -9.64 2.35 -6.58
CA THR A 75 -9.81 1.14 -7.40
C THR A 75 -11.16 0.47 -7.12
N ALA A 76 -11.56 0.31 -5.86
CA ALA A 76 -12.84 -0.25 -5.48
C ALA A 76 -14.02 0.57 -6.04
N MET A 77 -13.91 1.90 -6.00
CA MET A 77 -14.93 2.81 -6.54
C MET A 77 -14.99 2.84 -8.08
N SER A 78 -13.99 2.33 -8.78
CA SER A 78 -13.95 2.29 -10.25
C SER A 78 -14.75 1.14 -10.87
N PHE A 79 -15.36 0.27 -10.07
CA PHE A 79 -16.29 -0.74 -10.56
C PHE A 79 -17.64 -0.08 -10.93
N ASP A 80 -17.99 -0.16 -12.19
CA ASP A 80 -18.87 0.74 -12.94
C ASP A 80 -20.39 0.40 -12.80
N SER A 81 -20.90 0.05 -11.63
CA SER A 81 -22.34 -0.07 -11.40
C SER A 81 -22.77 0.73 -10.18
N LEU A 82 -23.57 1.78 -10.42
CA LEU A 82 -24.09 2.67 -9.37
C LEU A 82 -24.82 1.91 -8.25
N GLU A 83 -25.48 0.79 -8.57
CA GLU A 83 -26.19 -0.05 -7.60
C GLU A 83 -25.24 -0.84 -6.70
N MET A 84 -24.04 -1.20 -7.16
CA MET A 84 -23.07 -2.01 -6.42
C MET A 84 -22.01 -1.20 -5.68
N ASN A 85 -21.89 0.11 -5.93
CA ASN A 85 -20.85 0.94 -5.32
C ASN A 85 -20.89 0.91 -3.78
N GLY A 86 -22.05 0.95 -3.18
CA GLY A 86 -22.20 0.87 -1.73
C GLY A 86 -21.70 -0.46 -1.16
N LEU A 87 -22.01 -1.57 -1.84
CA LEU A 87 -21.56 -2.90 -1.44
C LEU A 87 -20.05 -3.06 -1.59
N VAL A 88 -19.47 -2.57 -2.68
CA VAL A 88 -18.02 -2.65 -2.94
C VAL A 88 -17.22 -1.82 -1.94
N ILE A 89 -17.66 -0.60 -1.64
CA ILE A 89 -17.03 0.25 -0.63
C ILE A 89 -17.17 -0.38 0.78
N GLY A 90 -18.35 -0.91 1.11
CA GLY A 90 -18.58 -1.61 2.37
C GLY A 90 -17.70 -2.85 2.52
N ALA A 91 -17.57 -3.67 1.48
CA ALA A 91 -16.70 -4.83 1.45
C ALA A 91 -15.22 -4.43 1.59
N TRP A 92 -14.77 -3.39 0.86
CA TRP A 92 -13.42 -2.84 1.01
C TRP A 92 -13.15 -2.39 2.45
N GLY A 93 -14.09 -1.67 3.06
CA GLY A 93 -13.97 -1.21 4.45
C GLY A 93 -13.90 -2.37 5.44
N ALA A 94 -14.77 -3.38 5.29
CA ALA A 94 -14.79 -4.56 6.14
C ALA A 94 -13.49 -5.36 6.05
N VAL A 95 -13.00 -5.62 4.83
CA VAL A 95 -11.73 -6.33 4.60
C VAL A 95 -10.55 -5.54 5.17
N SER A 96 -10.50 -4.24 4.93
CA SER A 96 -9.42 -3.36 5.43
C SER A 96 -9.39 -3.31 6.96
N ALA A 97 -10.54 -3.15 7.60
CA ALA A 97 -10.64 -3.12 9.07
C ALA A 97 -10.28 -4.48 9.68
N SER A 98 -10.75 -5.59 9.10
CA SER A 98 -10.43 -6.94 9.55
C SER A 98 -8.94 -7.24 9.41
N ALA A 99 -8.34 -6.90 8.25
CA ALA A 99 -6.91 -7.08 8.03
C ALA A 99 -6.07 -6.25 9.02
N ALA A 100 -6.44 -4.99 9.25
CA ALA A 100 -5.76 -4.13 10.23
C ALA A 100 -5.87 -4.68 11.66
N GLY A 101 -7.05 -5.14 12.07
CA GLY A 101 -7.25 -5.75 13.39
C GLY A 101 -6.43 -7.01 13.58
N LEU A 102 -6.41 -7.90 12.58
CA LEU A 102 -5.59 -9.11 12.59
C LEU A 102 -4.09 -8.79 12.62
N ALA A 103 -3.64 -7.83 11.82
CA ALA A 103 -2.23 -7.43 11.77
C ALA A 103 -1.76 -6.88 13.13
N ILE A 104 -2.56 -6.01 13.77
CA ILE A 104 -2.25 -5.46 15.09
C ILE A 104 -2.24 -6.57 16.15
N GLY A 105 -3.24 -7.45 16.15
CA GLY A 105 -3.33 -8.55 17.12
C GLY A 105 -2.19 -9.55 16.97
N LEU A 106 -1.96 -10.06 15.78
CA LEU A 106 -0.88 -11.01 15.49
C LEU A 106 0.51 -10.39 15.71
N GLY A 107 0.70 -9.15 15.23
CA GLY A 107 1.95 -8.42 15.44
C GLY A 107 2.27 -8.21 16.90
N GLY A 108 1.26 -7.91 17.74
CA GLY A 108 1.40 -7.78 19.18
C GLY A 108 1.80 -9.10 19.83
N VAL A 109 1.12 -10.20 19.52
CA VAL A 109 1.45 -11.55 20.04
C VAL A 109 2.86 -11.97 19.65
N ILE A 110 3.22 -11.83 18.37
CA ILE A 110 4.57 -12.18 17.88
C ILE A 110 5.63 -11.35 18.60
N ARG A 111 5.42 -10.04 18.72
CA ARG A 111 6.32 -9.14 19.44
C ARG A 111 6.53 -9.60 20.87
N ASP A 112 5.46 -9.92 21.61
CA ASP A 112 5.54 -10.31 23.03
C ASP A 112 6.24 -11.65 23.21
N LEU A 113 5.95 -12.64 22.35
CA LEU A 113 6.62 -13.93 22.34
C LEU A 113 8.13 -13.79 22.07
N VAL A 114 8.50 -13.06 21.02
CA VAL A 114 9.90 -12.85 20.66
C VAL A 114 10.62 -12.05 21.74
N SER A 115 9.99 -11.00 22.31
CA SER A 115 10.58 -10.22 23.40
C SER A 115 10.82 -11.09 24.65
N SER A 116 9.88 -11.96 25.01
CA SER A 116 10.04 -12.86 26.18
C SER A 116 11.20 -13.84 25.97
N LEU A 117 11.33 -14.43 24.78
CA LEU A 117 12.43 -15.32 24.42
C LEU A 117 13.78 -14.57 24.37
N ALA A 118 13.79 -13.33 23.90
CA ALA A 118 14.98 -12.50 23.87
C ALA A 118 15.48 -12.19 25.30
N VAL A 119 14.59 -11.69 26.15
CA VAL A 119 14.93 -11.32 27.53
C VAL A 119 15.35 -12.54 28.37
N SER A 120 14.77 -13.73 28.11
CA SER A 120 15.20 -14.98 28.76
C SER A 120 16.56 -15.48 28.28
N GLY A 121 17.17 -14.87 27.29
CA GLY A 121 18.45 -15.30 26.70
C GLY A 121 18.34 -16.50 25.74
N ALA A 122 17.13 -17.01 25.50
CA ALA A 122 16.92 -18.18 24.64
C ALA A 122 17.32 -17.93 23.17
N LEU A 123 17.38 -16.67 22.73
CA LEU A 123 17.79 -16.26 21.36
C LEU A 123 19.28 -15.91 21.28
N GLY A 124 20.05 -16.15 22.37
CA GLY A 124 21.49 -15.83 22.45
C GLY A 124 21.77 -14.44 23.03
N SER A 125 22.98 -14.25 23.54
CA SER A 125 23.38 -13.06 24.30
C SER A 125 23.34 -11.76 23.50
N VAL A 126 23.43 -11.82 22.17
CA VAL A 126 23.44 -10.66 21.27
C VAL A 126 22.02 -10.09 21.09
N LEU A 127 20.98 -10.90 21.28
CA LEU A 127 19.58 -10.51 21.07
C LEU A 127 18.83 -10.21 22.38
N VAL A 128 19.55 -10.11 23.51
CA VAL A 128 18.95 -9.77 24.82
C VAL A 128 18.60 -8.27 24.84
N SER A 129 17.50 -7.91 24.18
CA SER A 129 16.96 -6.55 24.15
C SER A 129 15.43 -6.59 24.08
N PRO A 130 14.73 -5.71 24.82
CA PRO A 130 13.28 -5.54 24.66
C PRO A 130 12.88 -5.07 23.23
N GLY A 131 13.79 -4.44 22.51
CA GLY A 131 13.61 -4.00 21.13
C GLY A 131 13.59 -5.13 20.10
N THR A 132 14.16 -6.31 20.44
CA THR A 132 14.25 -7.45 19.52
C THR A 132 12.89 -7.89 18.97
N GLY A 133 11.84 -7.91 19.81
CA GLY A 133 10.49 -8.27 19.37
C GLY A 133 9.92 -7.29 18.35
N TYR A 134 10.12 -5.99 18.51
CA TYR A 134 9.72 -4.98 17.53
C TYR A 134 10.49 -5.13 16.23
N SER A 135 11.80 -5.29 16.30
CA SER A 135 12.65 -5.48 15.13
C SER A 135 12.19 -6.69 14.31
N PHE A 136 11.83 -7.80 14.96
CA PHE A 136 11.32 -8.99 14.29
C PHE A 136 10.01 -8.73 13.55
N VAL A 137 9.05 -8.05 14.18
CA VAL A 137 7.77 -7.68 13.54
C VAL A 137 8.00 -6.77 12.34
N TYR A 138 8.89 -5.79 12.43
CA TYR A 138 9.22 -4.90 11.31
C TYR A 138 9.84 -5.63 10.12
N HIS A 139 10.59 -6.71 10.33
CA HIS A 139 11.09 -7.54 9.24
C HIS A 139 9.95 -8.33 8.58
N ILE A 140 8.97 -8.81 9.35
CA ILE A 140 7.76 -9.45 8.80
C ILE A 140 6.98 -8.43 7.95
N GLU A 141 6.77 -7.23 8.46
CA GLU A 141 6.09 -6.16 7.71
C GLU A 141 6.81 -5.84 6.39
N LEU A 142 8.14 -5.75 6.43
CA LEU A 142 8.95 -5.53 5.24
C LEU A 142 8.75 -6.65 4.21
N PHE A 143 8.76 -7.91 4.64
CA PHE A 143 8.50 -9.07 3.78
C PHE A 143 7.08 -9.02 3.17
N LEU A 144 6.06 -8.69 3.97
CA LEU A 144 4.68 -8.56 3.50
C LEU A 144 4.51 -7.42 2.49
N LEU A 145 5.24 -6.32 2.65
CA LEU A 145 5.25 -5.22 1.68
C LEU A 145 5.88 -5.65 0.35
N PHE A 146 6.97 -6.43 0.37
CA PHE A 146 7.53 -7.01 -0.86
C PHE A 146 6.53 -7.96 -1.53
N ALA A 147 5.85 -8.82 -0.76
CA ALA A 147 4.81 -9.70 -1.29
C ALA A 147 3.65 -8.89 -1.91
N THR A 148 3.23 -7.81 -1.25
CA THR A 148 2.22 -6.89 -1.77
C THR A 148 2.66 -6.26 -3.10
N LEU A 149 3.91 -5.83 -3.19
CA LEU A 149 4.46 -5.22 -4.41
C LEU A 149 4.50 -6.22 -5.58
N VAL A 150 4.86 -7.47 -5.30
CA VAL A 150 4.83 -8.56 -6.28
C VAL A 150 3.39 -8.84 -6.74
N ALA A 151 2.42 -8.83 -5.82
CA ALA A 151 1.01 -9.04 -6.15
C ALA A 151 0.41 -7.90 -6.99
N ILE A 152 0.82 -6.65 -6.75
CA ILE A 152 0.33 -5.48 -7.50
C ILE A 152 1.05 -5.32 -8.84
N GLY A 153 2.28 -5.80 -8.98
CA GLY A 153 3.12 -5.63 -10.17
C GLY A 153 2.42 -5.97 -11.49
N PRO A 154 1.80 -7.15 -11.64
CA PRO A 154 1.06 -7.51 -12.85
C PRO A 154 -0.09 -6.56 -13.16
N LEU A 155 -0.81 -6.06 -12.15
CA LEU A 155 -1.95 -5.14 -12.32
C LEU A 155 -1.50 -3.78 -12.88
N VAL A 156 -0.32 -3.31 -12.49
CA VAL A 156 0.29 -2.09 -13.04
C VAL A 156 0.67 -2.25 -14.51
N MET A 157 1.10 -3.47 -14.92
CA MET A 157 1.52 -3.76 -16.28
C MET A 157 0.34 -3.99 -17.24
N MET A 158 -0.70 -4.70 -16.80
CA MET A 158 -1.84 -5.07 -17.66
C MET A 158 -2.60 -3.87 -18.20
N LYS A 159 -2.69 -2.76 -17.47
CA LYS A 159 -3.39 -1.55 -17.92
C LYS A 159 -2.65 -0.77 -19.01
N ARG A 160 -1.38 -1.13 -19.29
CA ARG A 160 -0.58 -0.53 -20.36
C ARG A 160 -0.95 -1.04 -21.76
N SER A 161 -1.71 -2.14 -21.84
CA SER A 161 -2.07 -2.84 -23.08
C SER A 161 -3.56 -2.70 -23.42
N LYS A 162 -4.14 -1.49 -23.39
CA LYS A 162 -5.40 -1.27 -24.13
C LYS A 162 -5.06 -1.21 -25.61
N PRO A 163 -5.51 -2.17 -26.44
CA PRO A 163 -5.40 -2.05 -27.88
C PRO A 163 -6.15 -0.79 -28.32
N VAL A 164 -5.53 -0.03 -29.23
CA VAL A 164 -6.23 1.02 -29.99
C VAL A 164 -7.45 0.36 -30.63
N PRO A 165 -8.67 0.88 -30.44
CA PRO A 165 -9.83 0.32 -31.12
C PRO A 165 -9.59 0.40 -32.62
N THR A 166 -9.55 -0.75 -33.26
CA THR A 166 -9.39 -0.91 -34.72
C THR A 166 -10.61 -0.41 -35.50
N ASP A 167 -11.60 0.11 -34.79
CA ASP A 167 -12.87 0.59 -35.37
C ASP A 167 -12.76 1.93 -36.10
N SER A 168 -11.60 2.59 -36.04
CA SER A 168 -11.35 3.81 -36.82
C SER A 168 -10.83 3.54 -38.24
N LEU A 169 -10.55 2.28 -38.59
CA LEU A 169 -9.99 1.91 -39.91
C LEU A 169 -11.00 1.27 -40.86
N VAL A 170 -12.26 1.07 -40.47
CA VAL A 170 -13.27 0.43 -41.29
C VAL A 170 -14.52 1.33 -41.43
N HIS A 171 -14.34 2.49 -41.98
CA HIS A 171 -15.40 3.17 -42.70
C HIS A 171 -14.89 3.64 -44.07
N PRO A 172 -14.97 2.79 -45.11
CA PRO A 172 -15.00 3.29 -46.45
C PRO A 172 -16.33 4.08 -46.58
N LYS A 173 -16.24 5.39 -46.77
CA LYS A 173 -17.36 6.23 -47.17
C LYS A 173 -17.99 5.62 -48.43
N PHE A 174 -19.04 4.82 -48.27
CA PHE A 174 -19.94 4.58 -49.39
C PHE A 174 -20.69 5.89 -49.67
N ARG A 175 -20.18 6.61 -50.63
CA ARG A 175 -20.84 7.74 -51.28
C ARG A 175 -21.98 7.17 -52.11
N SER A 176 -23.18 7.18 -51.59
CA SER A 176 -24.39 6.91 -52.35
C SER A 176 -24.58 8.04 -53.36
N TYR A 177 -24.21 7.78 -54.58
CA TYR A 177 -24.75 8.55 -55.72
C TYR A 177 -26.16 8.02 -55.97
N SER A 178 -27.18 8.78 -55.57
CA SER A 178 -28.53 8.62 -56.12
C SER A 178 -28.70 9.70 -57.15
N THR A 179 -28.59 9.30 -58.39
CA THR A 179 -29.12 10.01 -59.57
C THR A 179 -30.51 9.48 -59.84
N PHE A 180 -31.38 10.46 -60.13
CA PHE A 180 -32.74 10.49 -60.60
C PHE A 180 -33.81 10.70 -59.56
#